data_511b747881c8bd4a0c3e877d21dcf66c
#
_entry.id   511b747881c8bd4a0c3e877d21dcf66c
#
_cell.length_a   1.000
_cell.length_b   1.000
_cell.length_c   1.000
_cell.angle_alpha   90.00
_cell.angle_beta   90.00
_cell.angle_gamma   90.00
#
_symmetry.space_group_name_H-M   'P 1'
#
loop_
_entity.id
_entity.type
_entity.pdbx_description
1 polymer ?
#
loop_
_entity_poly.entity_id
_entity_poly.type
_entity_poly.pdbx_seq_one_letter_code
_entity_poly.pdbx_strand_id
1 'polypeptide(L)'
;MRAPLLCAVLLLLFVGGAAAADTNRYSYLSVDRVAINLSGTEATVVVDYRVDPGIAPLVAIFGRGDLHQKVRRVTGFEDGRIVALSMERAELVVEEAAMDYGEGSYWFPAHTFGVVVPSLTISTPQSTRQLARTDTFSRGIGYFGVPPTPPAA
;
A
#
# COMPACT_ATOMS: atom_id res chain seq x y z
N MET A 1 23.99 46.17 32.08
CA MET A 1 24.52 45.09 31.22
C MET A 1 23.90 43.75 31.66
N ARG A 2 22.59 43.52 31.42
CA ARG A 2 21.90 42.24 31.80
C ARG A 2 20.92 41.77 30.70
N ALA A 3 21.11 42.17 29.44
CA ALA A 3 20.21 41.86 28.33
C ALA A 3 20.60 40.64 27.45
N PRO A 4 21.80 40.04 27.44
CA PRO A 4 22.09 38.93 26.55
C PRO A 4 21.63 37.55 27.04
N LEU A 5 21.28 37.40 28.33
CA LEU A 5 20.91 36.09 28.88
C LEU A 5 19.47 35.68 28.57
N LEU A 6 18.57 36.64 28.32
CA LEU A 6 17.17 36.36 28.03
C LEU A 6 16.94 35.88 26.58
N CYS A 7 17.78 36.30 25.64
CA CYS A 7 17.68 35.87 24.25
C CYS A 7 18.15 34.40 24.03
N ALA A 8 19.10 33.92 24.86
CA ALA A 8 19.61 32.55 24.74
C ALA A 8 18.59 31.50 25.24
N VAL A 9 17.73 31.85 26.20
CA VAL A 9 16.70 30.94 26.70
C VAL A 9 15.51 30.84 25.76
N LEU A 10 15.22 31.88 24.98
CA LEU A 10 14.11 31.87 24.02
C LEU A 10 14.46 31.07 22.74
N LEU A 11 15.74 30.91 22.40
CA LEU A 11 16.18 30.14 21.24
C LEU A 11 16.18 28.61 21.48
N LEU A 12 16.19 28.18 22.74
CA LEU A 12 16.18 26.76 23.11
C LEU A 12 14.79 26.13 23.16
N LEU A 13 13.73 26.93 23.06
CA LEU A 13 12.34 26.45 23.07
C LEU A 13 11.79 26.12 21.67
N PHE A 14 12.55 26.35 20.60
CA PHE A 14 12.18 26.02 19.21
C PHE A 14 12.82 24.72 18.68
N VAL A 15 13.37 23.88 19.55
CA VAL A 15 13.57 22.46 19.18
C VAL A 15 12.22 21.76 19.41
N GLY A 16 11.20 22.26 18.74
CA GLY A 16 9.94 21.59 18.53
C GLY A 16 10.24 20.32 17.76
N GLY A 17 10.00 19.17 18.40
CA GLY A 17 10.15 17.88 17.76
C GLY A 17 9.52 17.90 16.39
N ALA A 18 10.30 17.63 15.35
CA ALA A 18 9.77 17.19 14.09
C ALA A 18 8.98 15.92 14.43
N ALA A 19 7.66 16.06 14.55
CA ALA A 19 6.77 14.92 14.54
C ALA A 19 7.14 14.18 13.26
N ALA A 20 7.67 12.96 13.39
CA ALA A 20 7.94 12.11 12.27
C ALA A 20 6.61 12.03 11.51
N ALA A 21 6.57 12.62 10.32
CA ALA A 21 5.38 12.57 9.49
C ALA A 21 4.99 11.11 9.37
N ASP A 22 3.72 10.80 9.64
CA ASP A 22 3.18 9.44 9.50
C ASP A 22 3.40 8.99 8.07
N THR A 23 4.48 8.27 7.84
CA THR A 23 4.94 7.86 6.50
C THR A 23 3.99 6.87 5.84
N ASN A 24 3.10 6.25 6.62
CA ASN A 24 2.01 5.37 6.16
C ASN A 24 0.71 6.13 5.84
N ARG A 25 0.74 7.46 5.89
CA ARG A 25 -0.44 8.31 5.68
C ARG A 25 -0.42 8.98 4.30
N TYR A 26 -1.55 8.90 3.62
CA TYR A 26 -1.83 9.66 2.41
C TYR A 26 -3.12 10.45 2.59
N SER A 27 -3.01 11.76 2.83
CA SER A 27 -4.16 12.63 3.14
C SER A 27 -4.88 12.15 4.41
N TYR A 28 -6.14 11.75 4.31
CA TYR A 28 -6.94 11.23 5.41
C TYR A 28 -6.88 9.69 5.57
N LEU A 29 -6.13 8.99 4.71
CA LEU A 29 -5.93 7.54 4.80
C LEU A 29 -4.64 7.21 5.54
N SER A 30 -4.71 6.31 6.49
CA SER A 30 -3.55 5.66 7.11
C SER A 30 -3.56 4.19 6.76
N VAL A 31 -2.56 3.73 6.03
CA VAL A 31 -2.44 2.33 5.61
C VAL A 31 -1.88 1.50 6.75
N ASP A 32 -2.48 0.37 7.03
CA ASP A 32 -2.01 -0.57 8.04
C ASP A 32 -1.34 -1.79 7.40
N ARG A 33 -1.92 -2.31 6.33
CA ARG A 33 -1.40 -3.51 5.65
C ARG A 33 -1.77 -3.51 4.17
N VAL A 34 -0.88 -4.09 3.37
CA VAL A 34 -1.15 -4.45 1.96
C VAL A 34 -0.82 -5.92 1.76
N ALA A 35 -1.74 -6.66 1.16
CA ALA A 35 -1.53 -8.04 0.76
C ALA A 35 -1.73 -8.16 -0.76
N ILE A 36 -0.74 -8.71 -1.46
CA ILE A 36 -0.75 -8.95 -2.90
C ILE A 36 -0.73 -10.45 -3.12
N ASN A 37 -1.76 -10.99 -3.75
CA ASN A 37 -1.84 -12.38 -4.16
C ASN A 37 -1.67 -12.48 -5.67
N LEU A 38 -0.64 -13.17 -6.11
CA LEU A 38 -0.26 -13.32 -7.52
C LEU A 38 -0.75 -14.66 -8.06
N SER A 39 -1.43 -14.63 -9.20
CA SER A 39 -1.92 -15.83 -9.89
C SER A 39 -1.91 -15.59 -11.40
N GLY A 40 -1.07 -16.31 -12.16
CA GLY A 40 -0.87 -16.03 -13.57
C GLY A 40 -0.36 -14.59 -13.77
N THR A 41 -0.96 -13.82 -14.66
CA THR A 41 -0.63 -12.41 -14.86
C THR A 41 -1.38 -11.47 -13.90
N GLU A 42 -2.36 -11.98 -13.15
CA GLU A 42 -3.24 -11.21 -12.31
C GLU A 42 -2.70 -11.06 -10.87
N ALA A 43 -2.94 -9.91 -10.28
CA ALA A 43 -2.75 -9.68 -8.86
C ALA A 43 -4.07 -9.26 -8.19
N THR A 44 -4.43 -9.92 -7.10
CA THR A 44 -5.44 -9.45 -6.18
C THR A 44 -4.76 -8.70 -5.04
N VAL A 45 -5.06 -7.42 -4.90
CA VAL A 45 -4.46 -6.54 -3.89
C VAL A 45 -5.50 -6.17 -2.85
N VAL A 46 -5.25 -6.52 -1.61
CA VAL A 46 -6.08 -6.17 -0.46
C VAL A 46 -5.34 -5.13 0.39
N VAL A 47 -6.00 -4.02 0.67
CA VAL A 47 -5.45 -2.93 1.47
C VAL A 47 -6.33 -2.74 2.70
N ASP A 48 -5.74 -2.87 3.87
CA ASP A 48 -6.36 -2.49 5.14
C ASP A 48 -5.87 -1.09 5.53
N TYR A 49 -6.78 -0.20 5.83
CA TYR A 49 -6.49 1.20 6.17
C TYR A 49 -7.51 1.76 7.15
N ARG A 50 -7.19 2.93 7.68
CA ARG A 50 -8.09 3.73 8.53
C ARG A 50 -8.31 5.09 7.89
N VAL A 51 -9.56 5.53 7.89
CA VAL A 51 -9.93 6.90 7.55
C VAL A 51 -9.88 7.76 8.80
N ASP A 52 -9.37 8.99 8.67
CA ASP A 52 -9.34 9.94 9.78
C ASP A 52 -10.76 10.12 10.37
N PRO A 53 -10.94 9.88 11.69
CA PRO A 53 -12.26 9.94 12.32
C PRO A 53 -12.94 11.30 12.17
N GLY A 54 -12.17 12.39 12.07
CA GLY A 54 -12.70 13.74 11.93
C GLY A 54 -13.45 13.97 10.62
N ILE A 55 -13.10 13.25 9.56
CA ILE A 55 -13.73 13.39 8.24
C ILE A 55 -14.44 12.12 7.76
N ALA A 56 -14.35 11.03 8.51
CA ALA A 56 -14.97 9.75 8.13
C ALA A 56 -16.47 9.88 7.76
N PRO A 57 -17.32 10.64 8.47
CA PRO A 57 -18.71 10.82 8.07
C PRO A 57 -18.87 11.48 6.69
N LEU A 58 -18.03 12.46 6.36
CA LEU A 58 -18.05 13.14 5.07
C LEU A 58 -17.60 12.21 3.93
N VAL A 59 -16.56 11.42 4.18
CA VAL A 59 -16.08 10.42 3.22
C VAL A 59 -17.14 9.34 2.97
N ALA A 60 -17.83 8.89 4.01
CA ALA A 60 -18.89 7.90 3.88
C ALA A 60 -20.05 8.37 2.99
N ILE A 61 -20.41 9.66 3.07
CA ILE A 61 -21.56 10.23 2.33
C ILE A 61 -21.15 10.67 0.93
N PHE A 62 -20.01 11.37 0.78
CA PHE A 62 -19.63 12.06 -0.46
C PHE A 62 -18.30 11.59 -1.07
N GLY A 63 -17.52 10.82 -0.34
CA GLY A 63 -16.10 10.59 -0.64
C GLY A 63 -15.77 9.30 -1.38
N ARG A 64 -16.74 8.50 -1.83
CA ARG A 64 -16.43 7.20 -2.46
C ARG A 64 -15.52 7.32 -3.68
N GLY A 65 -15.78 8.28 -4.57
CA GLY A 65 -14.94 8.50 -5.75
C GLY A 65 -13.52 8.92 -5.40
N ASP A 66 -13.36 9.82 -4.43
CA ASP A 66 -12.08 10.27 -3.94
C ASP A 66 -11.32 9.13 -3.22
N LEU A 67 -12.02 8.32 -2.42
CA LEU A 67 -11.46 7.15 -1.76
C LEU A 67 -10.91 6.13 -2.78
N HIS A 68 -11.61 5.87 -3.88
CA HIS A 68 -11.13 5.03 -5.00
C HIS A 68 -9.79 5.52 -5.54
N GLN A 69 -9.69 6.82 -5.81
CA GLN A 69 -8.44 7.42 -6.35
C GLN A 69 -7.28 7.32 -5.34
N LYS A 70 -7.57 7.58 -4.07
CA LYS A 70 -6.54 7.52 -3.02
C LYS A 70 -6.03 6.10 -2.81
N VAL A 71 -6.91 5.10 -2.82
CA VAL A 71 -6.52 3.68 -2.72
C VAL A 71 -5.60 3.28 -3.89
N ARG A 72 -5.93 3.66 -5.13
CA ARG A 72 -5.07 3.40 -6.29
C ARG A 72 -3.70 4.05 -6.14
N ARG A 73 -3.63 5.30 -5.72
CA ARG A 73 -2.36 6.02 -5.50
C ARG A 73 -1.52 5.41 -4.39
N VAL A 74 -2.15 5.05 -3.28
CA VAL A 74 -1.48 4.42 -2.14
C VAL A 74 -0.87 3.08 -2.53
N THR A 75 -1.59 2.28 -3.31
CA THR A 75 -1.12 0.98 -3.77
C THR A 75 -0.14 1.06 -4.93
N GLY A 76 -0.10 2.17 -5.68
CA GLY A 76 0.69 2.30 -6.89
C GLY A 76 0.12 1.56 -8.11
N PHE A 77 -1.09 0.99 -8.00
CA PHE A 77 -1.79 0.33 -9.09
C PHE A 77 -2.90 1.23 -9.64
N GLU A 78 -2.51 2.17 -10.51
CA GLU A 78 -3.45 3.15 -11.07
C GLU A 78 -4.52 2.50 -11.97
N ASP A 79 -4.16 1.43 -12.68
CA ASP A 79 -5.06 0.67 -13.55
C ASP A 79 -5.85 -0.42 -12.81
N GLY A 80 -5.61 -0.58 -11.51
CA GLY A 80 -6.29 -1.56 -10.69
C GLY A 80 -7.82 -1.32 -10.65
N ARG A 81 -8.60 -2.37 -10.93
CA ARG A 81 -10.06 -2.34 -10.82
C ARG A 81 -10.46 -2.63 -9.39
N ILE A 82 -11.05 -1.66 -8.69
CA ILE A 82 -11.54 -1.86 -7.34
C ILE A 82 -12.82 -2.71 -7.41
N VAL A 83 -12.78 -3.87 -6.76
CA VAL A 83 -13.89 -4.84 -6.72
C VAL A 83 -14.67 -4.76 -5.42
N ALA A 84 -14.03 -4.31 -4.34
CA ALA A 84 -14.67 -4.04 -3.06
C ALA A 84 -14.05 -2.81 -2.40
N LEU A 85 -14.88 -1.97 -1.78
CA LEU A 85 -14.45 -0.77 -1.07
C LEU A 85 -15.33 -0.53 0.15
N SER A 86 -14.70 -0.43 1.32
CA SER A 86 -15.30 -0.03 2.58
C SER A 86 -14.51 1.12 3.21
N MET A 87 -14.85 1.53 4.44
CA MET A 87 -14.11 2.56 5.17
C MET A 87 -12.79 2.04 5.79
N GLU A 88 -12.56 0.74 5.76
CA GLU A 88 -11.42 0.07 6.44
C GLU A 88 -10.62 -0.84 5.51
N ARG A 89 -11.22 -1.21 4.36
CA ARG A 89 -10.61 -2.17 3.43
C ARG A 89 -11.01 -1.88 2.00
N ALA A 90 -10.06 -2.05 1.10
CA ALA A 90 -10.30 -2.10 -0.33
C ALA A 90 -9.67 -3.36 -0.93
N GLU A 91 -10.30 -3.87 -1.98
CA GLU A 91 -9.79 -4.96 -2.79
C GLU A 91 -9.74 -4.51 -4.26
N LEU A 92 -8.57 -4.70 -4.88
CA LEU A 92 -8.31 -4.37 -6.27
C LEU A 92 -7.89 -5.63 -7.02
N VAL A 93 -8.29 -5.70 -8.28
CA VAL A 93 -7.78 -6.68 -9.24
C VAL A 93 -6.98 -5.94 -10.31
N VAL A 94 -5.74 -6.40 -10.53
CA VAL A 94 -4.82 -5.87 -11.54
C VAL A 94 -4.53 -6.99 -12.53
N GLU A 95 -5.05 -6.87 -13.77
CA GLU A 95 -5.06 -7.97 -14.73
C GLU A 95 -3.66 -8.27 -15.34
N GLU A 96 -2.83 -7.25 -15.52
CA GLU A 96 -1.48 -7.38 -16.10
C GLU A 96 -0.39 -6.98 -15.07
N ALA A 97 -0.54 -7.45 -13.84
CA ALA A 97 0.42 -7.17 -12.77
C ALA A 97 1.77 -7.88 -12.97
N ALA A 98 1.76 -9.05 -13.60
CA ALA A 98 2.96 -9.84 -13.86
C ALA A 98 3.12 -10.13 -15.37
N MET A 99 4.38 -10.21 -15.79
CA MET A 99 4.77 -10.57 -17.14
C MET A 99 4.71 -12.08 -17.33
N ASP A 100 4.13 -12.54 -18.41
CA ASP A 100 4.13 -13.95 -18.83
C ASP A 100 5.37 -14.23 -19.70
N TYR A 101 6.21 -15.15 -19.27
CA TYR A 101 7.39 -15.62 -20.01
C TYR A 101 7.16 -16.95 -20.74
N GLY A 102 5.94 -17.45 -20.72
CA GLY A 102 5.58 -18.73 -21.30
C GLY A 102 5.80 -19.92 -20.35
N GLU A 103 5.29 -21.09 -20.75
CA GLU A 103 5.42 -22.33 -19.98
C GLU A 103 4.95 -22.23 -18.51
N GLY A 104 4.00 -21.31 -18.23
CA GLY A 104 3.49 -21.07 -16.89
C GLY A 104 4.44 -20.29 -15.98
N SER A 105 5.47 -19.65 -16.54
CA SER A 105 6.42 -18.82 -15.80
C SER A 105 6.00 -17.36 -15.81
N TYR A 106 5.97 -16.73 -14.65
CA TYR A 106 5.55 -15.35 -14.48
C TYR A 106 6.57 -14.54 -13.68
N TRP A 107 6.63 -13.23 -13.95
CA TRP A 107 7.48 -12.30 -13.23
C TRP A 107 6.68 -11.09 -12.80
N PHE A 108 6.52 -10.91 -11.50
CA PHE A 108 6.00 -9.67 -10.92
C PHE A 108 7.18 -8.70 -10.73
N PRO A 109 7.17 -7.52 -11.38
CA PRO A 109 8.30 -6.60 -11.36
C PRO A 109 8.45 -5.90 -10.00
N ALA A 110 9.53 -5.13 -9.87
CA ALA A 110 9.67 -4.18 -8.78
C ALA A 110 8.47 -3.22 -8.75
N HIS A 111 7.98 -2.90 -7.55
CA HIS A 111 6.79 -2.10 -7.37
C HIS A 111 7.00 -1.06 -6.27
N THR A 112 6.47 0.16 -6.47
CA THR A 112 6.55 1.26 -5.52
C THR A 112 5.14 1.66 -5.07
N PHE A 113 4.97 1.80 -3.77
CA PHE A 113 3.74 2.25 -3.14
C PHE A 113 3.77 3.77 -2.94
N GLY A 114 2.62 4.40 -2.88
CA GLY A 114 2.51 5.83 -2.61
C GLY A 114 2.76 6.24 -1.16
N VAL A 115 2.93 5.27 -0.26
CA VAL A 115 3.21 5.46 1.17
C VAL A 115 4.12 4.34 1.68
N VAL A 116 4.71 4.52 2.85
CA VAL A 116 5.37 3.42 3.56
C VAL A 116 4.31 2.48 4.11
N VAL A 117 4.29 1.25 3.63
CA VAL A 117 3.37 0.18 4.07
C VAL A 117 3.94 -0.47 5.34
N PRO A 118 3.25 -0.41 6.48
CA PRO A 118 3.74 -1.02 7.72
C PRO A 118 3.91 -2.52 7.63
N SER A 119 2.99 -3.20 6.94
CA SER A 119 3.03 -4.66 6.73
C SER A 119 2.65 -4.98 5.29
N LEU A 120 3.62 -5.42 4.49
CA LEU A 120 3.43 -5.87 3.12
C LEU A 120 3.58 -7.39 3.05
N THR A 121 2.59 -8.06 2.49
CA THR A 121 2.62 -9.50 2.21
C THR A 121 2.46 -9.71 0.71
N ILE A 122 3.37 -10.47 0.09
CA ILE A 122 3.27 -10.86 -1.32
C ILE A 122 3.25 -12.37 -1.36
N SER A 123 2.16 -12.93 -1.87
CA SER A 123 1.93 -14.37 -1.99
C SER A 123 1.91 -14.79 -3.45
N THR A 124 2.62 -15.86 -3.74
CA THR A 124 2.60 -16.58 -5.02
C THR A 124 2.12 -17.99 -4.75
N PRO A 125 1.79 -18.80 -5.77
CA PRO A 125 1.43 -20.21 -5.55
C PRO A 125 2.48 -21.04 -4.80
N GLN A 126 3.77 -20.65 -4.85
CA GLN A 126 4.87 -21.39 -4.25
C GLN A 126 5.42 -20.77 -2.97
N SER A 127 5.22 -19.48 -2.75
CA SER A 127 5.88 -18.78 -1.64
C SER A 127 5.10 -17.58 -1.16
N THR A 128 5.35 -17.19 0.09
CA THR A 128 4.86 -15.94 0.67
C THR A 128 6.04 -15.15 1.23
N ARG A 129 6.13 -13.87 0.88
CA ARG A 129 7.11 -12.93 1.42
C ARG A 129 6.42 -11.87 2.26
N GLN A 130 7.02 -11.55 3.40
CA GLN A 130 6.56 -10.48 4.27
C GLN A 130 7.67 -9.43 4.42
N LEU A 131 7.30 -8.17 4.28
CA LEU A 131 8.19 -7.04 4.50
C LEU A 131 7.50 -6.06 5.47
N ALA A 132 8.31 -5.44 6.31
CA ALA A 132 7.84 -4.45 7.26
C ALA A 132 8.38 -3.07 6.89
N ARG A 133 7.52 -2.05 7.01
CA ARG A 133 7.84 -0.63 6.80
C ARG A 133 8.57 -0.36 5.49
N THR A 134 7.96 -0.71 4.39
CA THR A 134 8.53 -0.52 3.05
C THR A 134 7.58 0.26 2.15
N ASP A 135 8.12 1.13 1.33
CA ASP A 135 7.43 1.80 0.23
C ASP A 135 7.75 1.17 -1.14
N THR A 136 8.65 0.18 -1.14
CA THR A 136 9.14 -0.40 -2.39
C THR A 136 9.36 -1.91 -2.24
N PHE A 137 8.91 -2.65 -3.24
CA PHE A 137 9.31 -4.03 -3.50
C PHE A 137 10.34 -4.03 -4.62
N SER A 138 11.64 -4.00 -4.27
CA SER A 138 12.71 -3.58 -5.18
C SER A 138 13.21 -4.64 -6.17
N ARG A 139 12.99 -5.93 -5.89
CA ARG A 139 13.63 -7.01 -6.68
C ARG A 139 12.69 -7.78 -7.60
N GLY A 140 11.37 -7.53 -7.51
CA GLY A 140 10.41 -8.39 -8.18
C GLY A 140 10.41 -9.84 -7.65
N ILE A 141 9.57 -10.67 -8.20
CA ILE A 141 9.47 -12.10 -7.86
C ILE A 141 9.04 -12.92 -9.06
N GLY A 142 9.79 -13.99 -9.35
CA GLY A 142 9.41 -15.01 -10.31
C GLY A 142 8.61 -16.12 -9.64
N TYR A 143 7.63 -16.66 -10.33
CA TYR A 143 6.82 -17.77 -9.86
C TYR A 143 6.24 -18.56 -11.03
N PHE A 144 5.72 -19.76 -10.72
CA PHE A 144 5.00 -20.59 -11.69
C PHE A 144 3.51 -20.56 -11.40
N GLY A 145 2.70 -20.59 -12.44
CA GLY A 145 1.27 -20.78 -12.32
C GLY A 145 0.94 -22.15 -11.70
N VAL A 146 -0.25 -22.27 -11.15
CA VAL A 146 -0.75 -23.59 -10.71
C VAL A 146 -0.98 -24.41 -11.97
N PRO A 147 -0.39 -25.62 -12.11
CA PRO A 147 -0.69 -26.49 -13.24
C PRO A 147 -2.22 -26.75 -13.30
N PRO A 148 -2.82 -26.79 -14.50
CA PRO A 148 -4.21 -27.16 -14.61
C PRO A 148 -4.40 -28.53 -13.95
N THR A 149 -5.36 -28.63 -13.03
CA THR A 149 -5.72 -29.91 -12.43
C THR A 149 -6.10 -30.88 -13.55
N PRO A 150 -5.44 -32.06 -13.67
CA PRO A 150 -5.83 -33.02 -14.67
C PRO A 150 -7.30 -33.37 -14.49
N PRO A 151 -8.07 -33.55 -15.56
CA PRO A 151 -9.47 -33.94 -15.44
C PRO A 151 -9.54 -35.25 -14.64
N ALA A 152 -10.47 -35.27 -13.68
CA ALA A 152 -10.72 -36.48 -12.89
C ALA A 152 -11.07 -37.62 -13.84
N ALA A 153 -10.30 -38.70 -13.72
CA ALA A 153 -10.49 -39.88 -14.53
C ALA A 153 -11.75 -40.64 -14.11
#